data_f4651419137e29e69dc0e14d179592e3
#
_entry.id   f4651419137e29e69dc0e14d179592e3
#
_cell.length_a   1.000
_cell.length_b   1.000
_cell.length_c   1.000
_cell.angle_alpha   90.00
_cell.angle_beta   90.00
_cell.angle_gamma   90.00
#
_symmetry.space_group_name_H-M   'P 1'
#
loop_
_entity.id
_entity.type
_entity.pdbx_description
1 polymer ?
#
loop_
_entity_poly.entity_id
_entity_poly.type
_entity_poly.pdbx_seq_one_letter_code
_entity_poly.pdbx_strand_id
1 'polypeptide(L)'
;MLHTFYVFTTLIMVASANVHYHTTSTILSTLETYCVDQHLSCEWHDDVLVLDWNPLGRETLDQLWVFNEHARERITAEIALYTIRTLLKNRPQRRVTIIPVLNVWGRKQVDSGRKCLRKNKHGVDTNRNYQIAHRHAYPKHSEEYQGPHALSEHESKLVAALLHQGVQRYVNVHSGEFSMYMPFDSSRNPPPHAERMRAFLRTMQPLCPQCVEGSAAVVSSYKAYGTSVDYAIRVAHVPEAYTFEVYGALSNDCETMFNPMGSSGYEQTVLMWRTILLRSLHII
;
A
#
# COMPACT_ATOMS: atom_id res chain seq x y z
N MET A 1 3.22 64.86 -14.24
CA MET A 1 2.88 63.73 -15.12
C MET A 1 3.23 62.44 -14.35
N LEU A 2 2.24 61.81 -13.77
CA LEU A 2 2.40 60.51 -13.12
C LEU A 2 2.11 59.41 -14.16
N HIS A 3 3.10 58.57 -14.44
CA HIS A 3 2.91 57.38 -15.24
C HIS A 3 2.57 56.22 -14.34
N THR A 4 1.31 55.76 -14.40
CA THR A 4 0.81 54.57 -13.74
C THR A 4 1.20 53.36 -14.59
N PHE A 5 2.12 52.52 -14.12
CA PHE A 5 2.42 51.24 -14.74
C PHE A 5 1.39 50.22 -14.29
N TYR A 6 0.55 49.74 -15.19
CA TYR A 6 -0.28 48.53 -14.98
C TYR A 6 0.59 47.30 -15.25
N VAL A 7 0.85 46.52 -14.20
CA VAL A 7 1.45 45.20 -14.31
C VAL A 7 0.31 44.21 -14.58
N PHE A 8 0.20 43.74 -15.81
CA PHE A 8 -0.66 42.62 -16.15
C PHE A 8 0.01 41.33 -15.69
N THR A 9 -0.41 40.77 -14.57
CA THR A 9 -0.09 39.39 -14.16
C THR A 9 -0.96 38.44 -14.99
N THR A 10 -0.36 37.86 -16.02
CA THR A 10 -0.98 36.79 -16.79
C THR A 10 -1.00 35.53 -15.90
N LEU A 11 -2.16 35.20 -15.37
CA LEU A 11 -2.40 33.94 -14.68
C LEU A 11 -2.39 32.84 -15.75
N ILE A 12 -1.26 32.13 -15.90
CA ILE A 12 -1.19 30.96 -16.75
C ILE A 12 -1.96 29.86 -15.98
N MET A 13 -3.22 29.63 -16.35
CA MET A 13 -3.94 28.41 -15.98
C MET A 13 -3.25 27.25 -16.72
N VAL A 14 -2.35 26.56 -16.02
CA VAL A 14 -1.89 25.26 -16.47
C VAL A 14 -3.08 24.31 -16.33
N ALA A 15 -3.71 23.98 -17.44
CA ALA A 15 -4.72 22.94 -17.45
C ALA A 15 -4.06 21.64 -16.93
N SER A 16 -4.47 21.20 -15.76
CA SER A 16 -4.02 19.92 -15.20
C SER A 16 -4.49 18.82 -16.15
N ALA A 17 -3.57 18.20 -16.87
CA ALA A 17 -3.89 17.05 -17.71
C ALA A 17 -4.44 15.94 -16.81
N ASN A 18 -5.54 15.31 -17.23
CA ASN A 18 -6.09 14.17 -16.51
C ASN A 18 -5.08 13.02 -16.51
N VAL A 19 -4.90 12.39 -15.36
CA VAL A 19 -4.04 11.21 -15.21
C VAL A 19 -4.72 9.99 -15.81
N HIS A 20 -3.96 9.24 -16.61
CA HIS A 20 -4.36 7.92 -17.05
C HIS A 20 -3.64 6.87 -16.20
N TYR A 21 -4.38 6.23 -15.29
CA TYR A 21 -3.90 5.09 -14.54
C TYR A 21 -3.70 3.88 -15.45
N HIS A 22 -2.58 3.17 -15.30
CA HIS A 22 -2.38 1.90 -15.99
C HIS A 22 -3.48 0.91 -15.62
N THR A 23 -3.92 0.12 -16.60
CA THR A 23 -4.81 -1.01 -16.32
C THR A 23 -4.05 -2.09 -15.54
N THR A 24 -4.78 -2.96 -14.85
CA THR A 24 -4.21 -4.13 -14.17
C THR A 24 -3.36 -4.96 -15.13
N SER A 25 -3.88 -5.22 -16.33
CA SER A 25 -3.16 -5.99 -17.35
C SER A 25 -1.85 -5.31 -17.78
N THR A 26 -1.87 -3.98 -17.98
CA THR A 26 -0.66 -3.22 -18.33
C THR A 26 0.37 -3.26 -17.21
N ILE A 27 -0.03 -3.11 -15.95
CA ILE A 27 0.90 -3.20 -14.81
C ILE A 27 1.54 -4.57 -14.77
N LEU A 28 0.74 -5.64 -14.78
CA LEU A 28 1.25 -7.01 -14.65
C LEU A 28 2.13 -7.41 -15.81
N SER A 29 1.74 -7.12 -17.07
CA SER A 29 2.57 -7.43 -18.25
C SER A 29 3.88 -6.62 -18.26
N THR A 30 3.86 -5.37 -17.80
CA THR A 30 5.09 -4.58 -17.64
C THR A 30 6.02 -5.20 -16.60
N LEU A 31 5.48 -5.64 -15.46
CA LEU A 31 6.27 -6.28 -14.42
C LEU A 31 6.83 -7.63 -14.86
N GLU A 32 6.08 -8.41 -15.64
CA GLU A 32 6.60 -9.65 -16.25
C GLU A 32 7.82 -9.39 -17.13
N THR A 33 7.89 -8.27 -17.84
CA THR A 33 9.09 -7.94 -18.61
C THR A 33 10.32 -7.70 -17.74
N TYR A 34 10.15 -7.35 -16.47
CA TYR A 34 11.24 -7.19 -15.51
C TYR A 34 11.71 -8.51 -14.90
N CYS A 35 10.92 -9.58 -15.00
CA CYS A 35 11.25 -10.90 -14.48
C CYS A 35 12.41 -11.60 -15.21
N VAL A 36 12.94 -10.97 -16.24
CA VAL A 36 14.17 -11.42 -16.93
C VAL A 36 15.46 -11.02 -16.16
N ASP A 37 15.34 -10.16 -15.16
CA ASP A 37 16.49 -9.78 -14.31
C ASP A 37 16.90 -10.96 -13.42
N GLN A 38 18.20 -11.28 -13.42
CA GLN A 38 18.74 -12.45 -12.69
C GLN A 38 18.57 -12.38 -11.16
N HIS A 39 18.28 -11.21 -10.60
CA HIS A 39 18.09 -11.00 -9.17
C HIS A 39 16.62 -10.85 -8.77
N LEU A 40 15.72 -10.84 -9.75
CA LEU A 40 14.28 -10.73 -9.56
C LEU A 40 13.62 -12.04 -9.98
N SER A 41 13.16 -12.83 -9.03
CA SER A 41 12.27 -13.95 -9.33
C SER A 41 10.82 -13.52 -9.32
N CYS A 42 10.02 -14.15 -10.18
CA CYS A 42 8.59 -13.86 -10.30
C CYS A 42 7.82 -15.17 -10.24
N GLU A 43 6.82 -15.21 -9.40
CA GLU A 43 5.96 -16.38 -9.22
C GLU A 43 4.48 -15.97 -9.27
N TRP A 44 3.68 -16.74 -10.00
CA TRP A 44 2.25 -16.59 -10.04
C TRP A 44 1.59 -17.51 -9.01
N HIS A 45 0.80 -16.92 -8.11
CA HIS A 45 -0.06 -17.61 -7.17
C HIS A 45 -1.52 -17.37 -7.61
N ASP A 46 -2.11 -18.29 -8.35
CA ASP A 46 -3.32 -18.11 -9.14
C ASP A 46 -3.20 -16.90 -10.09
N ASP A 47 -3.90 -15.80 -9.81
CA ASP A 47 -3.84 -14.57 -10.59
C ASP A 47 -2.97 -13.46 -9.96
N VAL A 48 -2.35 -13.71 -8.80
CA VAL A 48 -1.50 -12.77 -8.10
C VAL A 48 -0.02 -12.98 -8.45
N LEU A 49 0.62 -11.94 -8.96
CA LEU A 49 2.06 -11.93 -9.22
C LEU A 49 2.83 -11.55 -7.96
N VAL A 50 3.77 -12.39 -7.56
CA VAL A 50 4.72 -12.15 -6.47
C VAL A 50 6.11 -11.97 -7.07
N LEU A 51 6.77 -10.86 -6.72
CA LEU A 51 8.15 -10.57 -7.13
C LEU A 51 9.06 -10.65 -5.91
N ASP A 52 10.18 -11.36 -6.04
CA ASP A 52 11.19 -11.46 -4.98
C ASP A 52 12.54 -10.93 -5.51
N TRP A 53 12.91 -9.73 -5.05
CA TRP A 53 14.21 -9.13 -5.28
C TRP A 53 15.19 -9.65 -4.23
N ASN A 54 16.13 -10.52 -4.65
CA ASN A 54 17.10 -11.16 -3.76
C ASN A 54 18.53 -11.14 -4.34
N PRO A 55 19.19 -9.98 -4.38
CA PRO A 55 20.49 -9.84 -5.06
C PRO A 55 21.62 -10.60 -4.39
N LEU A 56 21.48 -10.98 -3.13
CA LEU A 56 22.53 -11.68 -2.35
C LEU A 56 22.18 -13.14 -2.04
N GLY A 57 21.09 -13.68 -2.59
CA GLY A 57 20.63 -15.04 -2.30
C GLY A 57 20.34 -15.31 -0.82
N ARG A 58 19.78 -14.31 -0.11
CA ARG A 58 19.49 -14.41 1.34
C ARG A 58 18.32 -15.36 1.59
N GLU A 59 18.41 -16.16 2.64
CA GLU A 59 17.30 -16.97 3.11
C GLU A 59 16.25 -16.11 3.84
N THR A 60 16.70 -15.16 4.68
CA THR A 60 15.80 -14.26 5.41
C THR A 60 15.22 -13.18 4.51
N LEU A 61 13.92 -12.95 4.64
CA LEU A 61 13.21 -11.90 3.95
C LEU A 61 13.28 -10.59 4.74
N ASP A 62 14.04 -9.61 4.23
CA ASP A 62 14.17 -8.32 4.92
C ASP A 62 12.84 -7.56 4.97
N GLN A 63 12.11 -7.47 3.84
CA GLN A 63 10.82 -6.80 3.81
C GLN A 63 9.80 -7.51 2.89
N LEU A 64 8.52 -7.42 3.27
CA LEU A 64 7.37 -7.77 2.43
C LEU A 64 6.53 -6.51 2.21
N TRP A 65 6.30 -6.15 0.94
CA TRP A 65 5.45 -5.02 0.56
C TRP A 65 4.23 -5.51 -0.20
N VAL A 66 3.05 -5.11 0.26
CA VAL A 66 1.76 -5.46 -0.35
C VAL A 66 1.05 -4.20 -0.81
N PHE A 67 0.55 -4.23 -2.05
CA PHE A 67 -0.15 -3.12 -2.66
C PHE A 67 -1.50 -3.57 -3.21
N ASN A 68 -2.42 -2.62 -3.36
CA ASN A 68 -3.72 -2.76 -3.99
C ASN A 68 -4.53 -3.95 -3.45
N GLU A 69 -4.55 -4.08 -2.13
CA GLU A 69 -5.43 -5.00 -1.41
C GLU A 69 -6.89 -4.59 -1.59
N HIS A 70 -7.18 -3.28 -1.55
CA HIS A 70 -8.48 -2.76 -1.90
C HIS A 70 -8.50 -2.28 -3.36
N ALA A 71 -9.42 -2.80 -4.13
CA ALA A 71 -9.45 -2.63 -5.58
C ALA A 71 -9.50 -1.17 -6.06
N ARG A 72 -10.24 -0.29 -5.37
CA ARG A 72 -10.40 1.14 -5.72
C ARG A 72 -9.16 2.00 -5.48
N GLU A 73 -8.18 1.50 -4.75
CA GLU A 73 -6.97 2.22 -4.35
C GLU A 73 -5.88 2.12 -5.45
N ARG A 74 -6.19 2.66 -6.63
CA ARG A 74 -5.41 2.49 -7.87
C ARG A 74 -4.00 3.03 -7.77
N ILE A 75 -3.81 4.14 -7.06
CA ILE A 75 -2.52 4.81 -6.89
C ILE A 75 -1.47 3.90 -6.25
N THR A 76 -1.89 2.95 -5.40
CA THR A 76 -0.97 2.05 -4.72
C THR A 76 -0.24 1.13 -5.71
N ALA A 77 -0.94 0.59 -6.71
CA ALA A 77 -0.33 -0.22 -7.76
C ALA A 77 0.62 0.57 -8.68
N GLU A 78 0.33 1.86 -8.91
CA GLU A 78 1.26 2.76 -9.61
C GLU A 78 2.55 2.96 -8.81
N ILE A 79 2.42 3.20 -7.51
CA ILE A 79 3.58 3.31 -6.60
C ILE A 79 4.40 2.02 -6.65
N ALA A 80 3.76 0.84 -6.63
CA ALA A 80 4.44 -0.44 -6.77
C ALA A 80 5.25 -0.51 -8.07
N LEU A 81 4.62 -0.23 -9.22
CA LEU A 81 5.26 -0.27 -10.54
C LEU A 81 6.51 0.61 -10.60
N TYR A 82 6.38 1.88 -10.19
CA TYR A 82 7.50 2.83 -10.22
C TYR A 82 8.58 2.52 -9.17
N THR A 83 8.19 1.95 -8.02
CA THR A 83 9.15 1.51 -6.99
C THR A 83 9.98 0.34 -7.47
N ILE A 84 9.36 -0.68 -8.06
CA ILE A 84 10.05 -1.84 -8.64
C ILE A 84 11.02 -1.40 -9.74
N ARG A 85 10.57 -0.54 -10.66
CA ARG A 85 11.43 0.03 -11.71
C ARG A 85 12.66 0.76 -11.16
N THR A 86 12.50 1.45 -10.04
CA THR A 86 13.61 2.19 -9.40
C THR A 86 14.52 1.24 -8.61
N LEU A 87 13.94 0.23 -7.95
CA LEU A 87 14.68 -0.82 -7.25
C LEU A 87 15.64 -1.55 -8.21
N LEU A 88 15.17 -1.92 -9.40
CA LEU A 88 15.99 -2.57 -10.43
C LEU A 88 17.14 -1.68 -10.92
N LYS A 89 16.96 -0.35 -10.94
CA LYS A 89 18.03 0.59 -11.29
C LYS A 89 19.05 0.77 -10.17
N ASN A 90 18.58 0.91 -8.92
CA ASN A 90 19.42 1.22 -7.76
C ASN A 90 20.09 -0.01 -7.15
N ARG A 91 19.57 -1.20 -7.42
CA ARG A 91 20.09 -2.52 -6.99
C ARG A 91 20.43 -2.58 -5.49
N PRO A 92 19.48 -2.28 -4.57
CA PRO A 92 19.76 -2.34 -3.13
C PRO A 92 20.11 -3.76 -2.71
N GLN A 93 21.00 -3.89 -1.72
CA GLN A 93 21.51 -5.17 -1.21
C GLN A 93 20.60 -5.78 -0.11
N ARG A 94 19.29 -5.58 -0.22
CA ARG A 94 18.27 -6.10 0.68
C ARG A 94 17.31 -7.00 -0.09
N ARG A 95 16.83 -8.06 0.57
CA ARG A 95 15.78 -8.90 -0.01
C ARG A 95 14.42 -8.27 0.25
N VAL A 96 13.64 -8.09 -0.79
CA VAL A 96 12.26 -7.60 -0.68
C VAL A 96 11.34 -8.38 -1.58
N THR A 97 10.28 -8.94 -0.99
CA THR A 97 9.18 -9.56 -1.72
C THR A 97 8.06 -8.53 -1.89
N ILE A 98 7.51 -8.44 -3.08
CA ILE A 98 6.54 -7.42 -3.46
C ILE A 98 5.33 -8.06 -4.12
N ILE A 99 4.13 -7.74 -3.62
CA ILE A 99 2.85 -8.02 -4.29
C ILE A 99 2.31 -6.70 -4.84
N PRO A 100 2.44 -6.43 -6.15
CA PRO A 100 2.07 -5.13 -6.72
C PRO A 100 0.57 -4.90 -6.84
N VAL A 101 -0.20 -5.97 -7.00
CA VAL A 101 -1.67 -5.97 -7.06
C VAL A 101 -2.16 -7.23 -6.37
N LEU A 102 -2.64 -7.10 -5.14
CA LEU A 102 -3.12 -8.27 -4.40
C LEU A 102 -4.55 -8.66 -4.85
N ASN A 103 -5.46 -7.70 -4.97
CA ASN A 103 -6.84 -7.95 -5.41
C ASN A 103 -6.98 -7.75 -6.93
N VAL A 104 -6.40 -8.67 -7.70
CA VAL A 104 -6.35 -8.59 -9.17
C VAL A 104 -7.74 -8.58 -9.79
N TRP A 105 -8.64 -9.47 -9.33
CA TRP A 105 -10.01 -9.48 -9.83
C TRP A 105 -10.73 -8.16 -9.58
N GLY A 106 -10.68 -7.65 -8.35
CA GLY A 106 -11.34 -6.39 -7.98
C GLY A 106 -10.78 -5.21 -8.78
N ARG A 107 -9.45 -5.17 -8.94
CA ARG A 107 -8.79 -4.11 -9.70
C ARG A 107 -9.19 -4.11 -11.19
N LYS A 108 -9.35 -5.30 -11.81
CA LYS A 108 -9.90 -5.43 -13.17
C LYS A 108 -11.34 -4.92 -13.25
N GLN A 109 -12.16 -5.12 -12.21
CA GLN A 109 -13.51 -4.56 -12.15
C GLN A 109 -13.50 -3.03 -12.05
N VAL A 110 -12.55 -2.45 -11.28
CA VAL A 110 -12.35 -0.99 -11.22
C VAL A 110 -11.93 -0.44 -12.58
N ASP A 111 -11.03 -1.11 -13.28
CA ASP A 111 -10.62 -0.75 -14.65
C ASP A 111 -11.80 -0.77 -15.64
N SER A 112 -12.78 -1.65 -15.39
CA SER A 112 -14.02 -1.78 -16.18
C SER A 112 -15.13 -0.79 -15.74
N GLY A 113 -14.86 0.16 -14.84
CA GLY A 113 -15.78 1.22 -14.43
C GLY A 113 -16.44 1.04 -13.06
N ARG A 114 -16.20 -0.05 -12.30
CA ARG A 114 -16.72 -0.22 -10.94
C ARG A 114 -15.85 0.54 -9.92
N LYS A 115 -15.72 1.83 -10.09
CA LYS A 115 -14.72 2.72 -9.45
C LYS A 115 -14.66 2.67 -7.93
N CYS A 116 -15.78 2.37 -7.26
CA CYS A 116 -15.89 2.31 -5.79
C CYS A 116 -15.63 0.92 -5.20
N LEU A 117 -15.34 -0.08 -6.01
CA LEU A 117 -15.18 -1.45 -5.51
C LEU A 117 -13.96 -1.57 -4.61
N ARG A 118 -14.18 -1.99 -3.36
CA ARG A 118 -13.16 -2.27 -2.35
C ARG A 118 -12.78 -3.74 -2.32
N LYS A 119 -13.81 -4.60 -2.24
CA LYS A 119 -13.75 -6.02 -1.88
C LYS A 119 -13.28 -6.91 -3.04
N ASN A 120 -12.90 -8.15 -2.70
CA ASN A 120 -12.53 -9.17 -3.68
C ASN A 120 -13.74 -9.81 -4.39
N LYS A 121 -13.50 -10.85 -5.19
CA LYS A 121 -14.54 -11.55 -5.98
C LYS A 121 -15.64 -12.21 -5.14
N HIS A 122 -15.36 -12.54 -3.89
CA HIS A 122 -16.32 -13.14 -2.98
C HIS A 122 -17.06 -12.10 -2.13
N GLY A 123 -16.83 -10.81 -2.38
CA GLY A 123 -17.41 -9.72 -1.62
C GLY A 123 -16.83 -9.60 -0.21
N VAL A 124 -15.58 -10.02 -0.01
CA VAL A 124 -14.85 -9.98 1.25
C VAL A 124 -13.85 -8.82 1.23
N ASP A 125 -13.76 -8.10 2.33
CA ASP A 125 -12.65 -7.20 2.63
C ASP A 125 -11.48 -8.06 3.11
N THR A 126 -10.48 -8.23 2.27
CA THR A 126 -9.33 -9.09 2.56
C THR A 126 -8.54 -8.58 3.75
N ASN A 127 -8.48 -7.26 3.96
CA ASN A 127 -7.86 -6.65 5.15
C ASN A 127 -8.75 -6.68 6.42
N ARG A 128 -9.76 -7.54 6.42
CA ARG A 128 -10.56 -7.97 7.59
C ARG A 128 -10.57 -9.48 7.74
N ASN A 129 -9.95 -10.22 6.83
CA ASN A 129 -10.04 -11.67 6.73
C ASN A 129 -8.95 -12.42 7.51
N TYR A 130 -8.03 -11.74 8.19
CA TYR A 130 -6.95 -12.38 8.94
C TYR A 130 -7.43 -12.89 10.32
N GLN A 131 -6.80 -13.97 10.77
CA GLN A 131 -7.10 -14.57 12.08
C GLN A 131 -6.50 -13.75 13.20
N ILE A 132 -7.36 -13.20 14.09
CA ILE A 132 -6.95 -12.54 15.32
C ILE A 132 -7.94 -12.92 16.42
N ALA A 133 -7.48 -12.98 17.68
CA ALA A 133 -8.23 -13.51 18.82
C ALA A 133 -9.62 -12.88 19.06
N HIS A 134 -9.81 -11.63 18.66
CA HIS A 134 -11.10 -10.94 18.80
C HIS A 134 -11.56 -10.46 17.43
N ARG A 135 -12.51 -11.20 16.86
CA ARG A 135 -13.08 -10.91 15.56
C ARG A 135 -14.39 -10.14 15.72
N HIS A 136 -14.44 -8.93 15.18
CA HIS A 136 -15.70 -8.21 15.05
C HIS A 136 -16.48 -8.77 13.85
N ALA A 137 -17.77 -9.07 14.03
CA ALA A 137 -18.59 -9.59 12.94
C ALA A 137 -19.24 -8.44 12.16
N TYR A 138 -18.84 -8.29 10.90
CA TYR A 138 -19.47 -7.36 9.97
C TYR A 138 -20.49 -8.10 9.10
N PRO A 139 -21.67 -7.51 8.81
CA PRO A 139 -22.64 -8.14 7.92
C PRO A 139 -22.14 -8.22 6.47
N LYS A 140 -22.62 -9.18 5.69
CA LYS A 140 -22.15 -9.43 4.30
C LYS A 140 -22.23 -8.21 3.37
N HIS A 141 -23.19 -7.32 3.60
CA HIS A 141 -23.34 -6.10 2.80
C HIS A 141 -22.35 -4.97 3.20
N SER A 142 -21.68 -5.09 4.35
CA SER A 142 -20.69 -4.11 4.79
C SER A 142 -19.49 -4.08 3.83
N GLU A 143 -18.90 -2.89 3.67
CA GLU A 143 -17.61 -2.71 3.00
C GLU A 143 -16.49 -3.48 3.73
N GLU A 144 -16.67 -3.73 5.03
CA GLU A 144 -15.69 -4.38 5.92
C GLU A 144 -16.05 -5.85 6.20
N TYR A 145 -16.88 -6.50 5.36
CA TYR A 145 -17.22 -7.91 5.56
C TYR A 145 -15.98 -8.79 5.55
N GLN A 146 -15.73 -9.46 6.67
CA GLN A 146 -14.52 -10.25 6.92
C GLN A 146 -14.50 -11.64 6.29
N GLY A 147 -15.53 -12.03 5.52
CA GLY A 147 -15.66 -13.38 4.98
C GLY A 147 -16.25 -14.39 5.98
N PRO A 148 -16.50 -15.65 5.54
CA PRO A 148 -17.16 -16.68 6.36
C PRO A 148 -16.29 -17.14 7.54
N HIS A 149 -14.99 -17.18 7.35
CA HIS A 149 -14.03 -17.52 8.41
C HIS A 149 -12.69 -16.81 8.16
N ALA A 150 -11.80 -16.84 9.13
CA ALA A 150 -10.45 -16.31 9.00
C ALA A 150 -9.69 -17.03 7.88
N LEU A 151 -8.93 -16.26 7.10
CA LEU A 151 -8.16 -16.75 5.96
C LEU A 151 -9.03 -17.59 5.00
N SER A 152 -10.29 -17.17 4.76
CA SER A 152 -11.14 -17.79 3.75
C SER A 152 -10.68 -17.47 2.33
N GLU A 153 -10.06 -16.31 2.15
CA GLU A 153 -9.71 -15.76 0.85
C GLU A 153 -8.28 -16.16 0.41
N HIS A 154 -8.09 -16.31 -0.89
CA HIS A 154 -6.79 -16.62 -1.46
C HIS A 154 -5.76 -15.54 -1.14
N GLU A 155 -6.15 -14.29 -1.29
CA GLU A 155 -5.31 -13.12 -1.06
C GLU A 155 -4.77 -13.07 0.37
N SER A 156 -5.61 -13.27 1.37
CA SER A 156 -5.19 -13.28 2.77
C SER A 156 -4.34 -14.50 3.14
N LYS A 157 -4.63 -15.68 2.55
CA LYS A 157 -3.79 -16.88 2.71
C LYS A 157 -2.40 -16.67 2.16
N LEU A 158 -2.28 -16.09 0.97
CA LEU A 158 -0.99 -15.81 0.33
C LEU A 158 -0.14 -14.90 1.18
N VAL A 159 -0.70 -13.76 1.61
CA VAL A 159 0.04 -12.82 2.48
C VAL A 159 0.41 -13.47 3.80
N ALA A 160 -0.51 -14.22 4.44
CA ALA A 160 -0.22 -14.94 5.68
C ALA A 160 0.94 -15.94 5.51
N ALA A 161 0.96 -16.71 4.42
CA ALA A 161 2.04 -17.65 4.11
C ALA A 161 3.40 -16.95 3.95
N LEU A 162 3.43 -15.81 3.28
CA LEU A 162 4.66 -15.01 3.11
C LEU A 162 5.13 -14.41 4.44
N LEU A 163 4.22 -13.93 5.29
CA LEU A 163 4.56 -13.39 6.61
C LEU A 163 5.26 -14.42 7.52
N HIS A 164 4.97 -15.71 7.35
CA HIS A 164 5.64 -16.79 8.10
C HIS A 164 7.04 -17.17 7.56
N GLN A 165 7.53 -16.52 6.51
CA GLN A 165 8.88 -16.76 5.95
C GLN A 165 10.00 -15.97 6.66
N GLY A 166 9.79 -15.53 7.89
CA GLY A 166 10.81 -14.81 8.67
C GLY A 166 10.99 -13.34 8.26
N VAL A 167 9.92 -12.72 7.78
CA VAL A 167 9.87 -11.30 7.41
C VAL A 167 10.31 -10.42 8.59
N GLN A 168 11.22 -9.48 8.34
CA GLN A 168 11.67 -8.53 9.37
C GLN A 168 10.81 -7.27 9.41
N ARG A 169 10.29 -6.83 8.26
CA ARG A 169 9.37 -5.70 8.16
C ARG A 169 8.28 -5.95 7.12
N TYR A 170 7.04 -5.73 7.53
CA TYR A 170 5.87 -5.80 6.68
C TYR A 170 5.32 -4.39 6.41
N VAL A 171 5.01 -4.08 5.15
CA VAL A 171 4.34 -2.84 4.77
C VAL A 171 3.14 -3.15 3.88
N ASN A 172 1.96 -2.73 4.33
CA ASN A 172 0.73 -2.78 3.56
C ASN A 172 0.38 -1.36 3.08
N VAL A 173 0.25 -1.18 1.76
CA VAL A 173 0.09 0.14 1.13
C VAL A 173 -1.33 0.32 0.66
N HIS A 174 -2.00 1.31 1.25
CA HIS A 174 -3.39 1.70 1.05
C HIS A 174 -3.52 3.15 0.60
N SER A 175 -4.74 3.59 0.29
CA SER A 175 -5.08 4.99 0.13
C SER A 175 -6.49 5.28 0.64
N GLY A 176 -6.71 6.50 1.08
CA GLY A 176 -7.94 7.03 1.68
C GLY A 176 -7.64 8.24 2.56
N GLU A 177 -6.40 8.35 3.00
CA GLU A 177 -5.88 9.46 3.78
C GLU A 177 -4.36 9.61 3.57
N PHE A 178 -3.72 10.52 4.32
CA PHE A 178 -2.27 10.64 4.39
C PHE A 178 -1.78 10.20 5.76
N SER A 179 -1.32 8.95 5.88
CA SER A 179 -0.92 8.41 7.19
C SER A 179 0.17 7.34 7.08
N MET A 180 0.95 7.23 8.14
CA MET A 180 1.91 6.16 8.36
C MET A 180 1.61 5.50 9.69
N TYR A 181 0.90 4.38 9.65
CA TYR A 181 0.46 3.68 10.85
C TYR A 181 1.37 2.53 11.23
N MET A 182 1.54 2.36 12.52
CA MET A 182 2.02 1.12 13.13
C MET A 182 0.87 0.43 13.86
N PRO A 183 0.93 -0.89 14.13
CA PRO A 183 -0.06 -1.60 14.92
C PRO A 183 -0.22 -1.01 16.34
N PHE A 184 -1.32 -1.31 17.00
CA PHE A 184 -2.38 -2.18 16.48
C PHE A 184 -3.52 -1.34 15.90
N ASP A 185 -4.20 -1.91 14.89
CA ASP A 185 -5.46 -1.36 14.37
C ASP A 185 -6.63 -1.68 15.31
N SER A 186 -6.59 -2.82 15.98
CA SER A 186 -7.68 -3.31 16.86
C SER A 186 -7.54 -2.87 18.32
N SER A 187 -6.39 -2.34 18.75
CA SER A 187 -6.07 -2.08 20.16
C SER A 187 -5.24 -0.82 20.36
N ARG A 188 -5.58 -0.07 21.42
CA ARG A 188 -4.76 1.08 21.85
C ARG A 188 -3.51 0.68 22.66
N ASN A 189 -3.40 -0.59 23.04
CA ASN A 189 -2.20 -1.09 23.71
C ASN A 189 -1.02 -1.11 22.72
N PRO A 190 0.19 -0.73 23.14
CA PRO A 190 1.34 -0.75 22.25
C PRO A 190 1.70 -2.18 21.84
N PRO A 191 2.14 -2.41 20.58
CA PRO A 191 2.68 -3.69 20.17
C PRO A 191 4.08 -3.94 20.78
N PRO A 192 4.58 -5.17 20.73
CA PRO A 192 6.01 -5.42 20.91
C PRO A 192 6.84 -4.52 19.99
N HIS A 193 8.00 -4.09 20.44
CA HIS A 193 8.91 -3.21 19.68
C HIS A 193 8.31 -1.85 19.23
N ALA A 194 7.26 -1.35 19.92
CA ALA A 194 6.60 -0.08 19.58
C ALA A 194 7.57 1.09 19.44
N GLU A 195 8.59 1.19 20.30
CA GLU A 195 9.57 2.30 20.23
C GLU A 195 10.42 2.25 18.96
N ARG A 196 10.79 1.05 18.51
CA ARG A 196 11.50 0.87 17.24
C ARG A 196 10.64 1.28 16.05
N MET A 197 9.37 0.88 16.05
CA MET A 197 8.42 1.29 15.02
C MET A 197 8.16 2.80 15.01
N ARG A 198 8.02 3.44 16.18
CA ARG A 198 7.91 4.91 16.28
C ARG A 198 9.17 5.62 15.78
N ALA A 199 10.36 5.13 16.12
CA ALA A 199 11.60 5.69 15.63
C ALA A 199 11.70 5.64 14.11
N PHE A 200 11.27 4.53 13.51
CA PHE A 200 11.18 4.40 12.05
C PHE A 200 10.21 5.43 11.45
N LEU A 201 8.98 5.53 11.98
CA LEU A 201 7.99 6.49 11.48
C LEU A 201 8.52 7.93 11.57
N ARG A 202 9.11 8.34 12.69
CA ARG A 202 9.74 9.66 12.86
C ARG A 202 10.85 9.93 11.83
N THR A 203 11.58 8.89 11.42
CA THR A 203 12.63 9.03 10.38
C THR A 203 12.01 9.24 8.99
N MET A 204 10.82 8.72 8.74
CA MET A 204 10.08 8.87 7.48
C MET A 204 9.24 10.15 7.42
N GLN A 205 8.78 10.65 8.56
CA GLN A 205 7.89 11.83 8.68
C GLN A 205 8.34 13.04 7.85
N PRO A 206 9.62 13.43 7.79
CA PRO A 206 10.04 14.58 6.98
C PRO A 206 9.81 14.41 5.47
N LEU A 207 9.63 13.18 4.99
CA LEU A 207 9.32 12.89 3.58
C LEU A 207 7.82 13.01 3.27
N CYS A 208 6.96 12.94 4.29
CA CYS A 208 5.52 13.16 4.19
C CYS A 208 5.04 14.07 5.35
N PRO A 209 5.33 15.39 5.29
CA PRO A 209 5.01 16.30 6.40
C PRO A 209 3.51 16.35 6.74
N GLN A 210 2.63 16.08 5.77
CA GLN A 210 1.19 16.04 5.96
C GLN A 210 0.67 14.70 6.54
N CYS A 211 1.52 13.65 6.60
CA CYS A 211 1.09 12.36 7.11
C CYS A 211 0.89 12.41 8.63
N VAL A 212 -0.24 11.88 9.09
CA VAL A 212 -0.44 11.52 10.49
C VAL A 212 0.36 10.25 10.77
N GLU A 213 1.09 10.20 11.90
CA GLU A 213 1.90 9.02 12.24
C GLU A 213 1.57 8.49 13.64
N GLY A 214 1.66 7.16 13.82
CA GLY A 214 1.50 6.53 15.12
C GLY A 214 0.76 5.20 15.09
N SER A 215 0.31 4.72 16.26
CA SER A 215 -0.53 3.51 16.35
C SER A 215 -1.92 3.79 15.78
N ALA A 216 -2.37 3.02 14.80
CA ALA A 216 -3.60 3.25 14.06
C ALA A 216 -4.82 3.43 14.98
N ALA A 217 -5.09 2.52 15.92
CA ALA A 217 -6.22 2.63 16.85
C ALA A 217 -6.14 3.82 17.82
N VAL A 218 -4.99 4.52 17.88
CA VAL A 218 -4.81 5.71 18.72
C VAL A 218 -5.05 6.98 17.92
N VAL A 219 -4.44 7.08 16.73
CA VAL A 219 -4.41 8.33 15.98
C VAL A 219 -5.56 8.48 14.99
N SER A 220 -6.12 7.36 14.45
CA SER A 220 -7.27 7.40 13.53
C SER A 220 -8.63 7.52 14.25
N SER A 221 -8.68 7.41 15.59
CA SER A 221 -9.92 7.31 16.38
C SER A 221 -10.87 6.15 16.00
N TYR A 222 -10.45 5.27 15.12
CA TYR A 222 -11.18 4.13 14.58
C TYR A 222 -10.44 2.82 14.90
N LYS A 223 -11.17 1.74 15.14
CA LYS A 223 -10.60 0.41 15.36
C LYS A 223 -10.99 -0.53 14.24
N ALA A 224 -9.99 -1.13 13.61
CA ALA A 224 -10.18 -2.17 12.62
C ALA A 224 -9.76 -3.55 13.17
N TYR A 225 -10.49 -4.58 12.81
CA TYR A 225 -10.25 -5.95 13.30
C TYR A 225 -10.00 -6.89 12.13
N GLY A 226 -9.08 -7.84 12.32
CA GLY A 226 -8.74 -8.81 11.30
C GLY A 226 -7.83 -8.26 10.19
N THR A 227 -7.04 -7.23 10.49
CA THR A 227 -6.10 -6.62 9.55
C THR A 227 -4.81 -7.41 9.42
N SER A 228 -4.16 -7.30 8.27
CA SER A 228 -2.89 -7.96 7.96
C SER A 228 -1.75 -7.52 8.88
N VAL A 229 -1.71 -6.24 9.26
CA VAL A 229 -0.66 -5.70 10.15
C VAL A 229 -0.78 -6.18 11.58
N ASP A 230 -2.02 -6.31 12.09
CA ASP A 230 -2.23 -6.93 13.41
C ASP A 230 -1.87 -8.42 13.39
N TYR A 231 -2.22 -9.13 12.30
CA TYR A 231 -1.82 -10.52 12.10
C TYR A 231 -0.30 -10.68 12.03
N ALA A 232 0.39 -9.82 11.30
CA ALA A 232 1.84 -9.84 11.17
C ALA A 232 2.53 -9.82 12.55
N ILE A 233 2.07 -8.94 13.44
CA ILE A 233 2.65 -8.82 14.79
C ILE A 233 2.19 -9.97 15.73
N ARG A 234 0.86 -10.24 15.77
CA ARG A 234 0.28 -11.14 16.78
C ARG A 234 0.46 -12.61 16.48
N VAL A 235 0.47 -12.98 15.19
CA VAL A 235 0.43 -14.38 14.75
C VAL A 235 1.71 -14.79 14.04
N ALA A 236 2.17 -13.97 13.07
CA ALA A 236 3.40 -14.27 12.33
C ALA A 236 4.68 -13.79 13.06
N HIS A 237 4.54 -13.04 14.16
CA HIS A 237 5.64 -12.51 14.98
C HIS A 237 6.67 -11.69 14.21
N VAL A 238 6.20 -10.98 13.18
CA VAL A 238 7.02 -10.04 12.42
C VAL A 238 7.45 -8.89 13.36
N PRO A 239 8.73 -8.54 13.42
CA PRO A 239 9.21 -7.52 14.36
C PRO A 239 8.63 -6.13 14.13
N GLU A 240 8.38 -5.77 12.87
CA GLU A 240 7.86 -4.46 12.47
C GLU A 240 6.78 -4.60 11.39
N ALA A 241 5.64 -3.92 11.57
CA ALA A 241 4.58 -3.86 10.57
C ALA A 241 4.03 -2.43 10.44
N TYR A 242 3.64 -2.04 9.23
CA TYR A 242 3.13 -0.71 8.96
C TYR A 242 2.01 -0.74 7.93
N THR A 243 1.03 0.17 8.09
CA THR A 243 0.10 0.55 7.05
C THR A 243 0.47 1.94 6.55
N PHE A 244 0.69 2.09 5.25
CA PHE A 244 0.90 3.39 4.62
C PHE A 244 -0.34 3.77 3.82
N GLU A 245 -0.99 4.85 4.23
CA GLU A 245 -2.10 5.50 3.54
C GLU A 245 -1.53 6.62 2.69
N VAL A 246 -1.44 6.39 1.40
CA VAL A 246 -0.56 7.17 0.52
C VAL A 246 -1.19 8.41 -0.09
N TYR A 247 -2.50 8.49 -0.03
CA TYR A 247 -3.28 9.60 -0.58
C TYR A 247 -4.70 9.59 -0.02
N GLY A 248 -5.27 10.77 0.19
CA GLY A 248 -6.68 10.95 0.52
C GLY A 248 -7.14 12.35 0.17
N ALA A 249 -8.36 12.45 -0.34
CA ALA A 249 -9.02 13.73 -0.59
C ALA A 249 -10.42 13.72 -0.01
N LEU A 250 -10.87 14.87 0.50
CA LEU A 250 -12.26 15.08 0.90
C LEU A 250 -13.12 15.18 -0.37
N SER A 251 -13.77 14.09 -0.75
CA SER A 251 -14.60 14.01 -1.94
C SER A 251 -15.74 13.02 -1.74
N ASN A 252 -16.89 13.29 -2.37
CA ASN A 252 -18.00 12.34 -2.46
C ASN A 252 -17.81 11.37 -3.65
N ASP A 253 -16.83 11.64 -4.52
CA ASP A 253 -16.46 10.74 -5.60
C ASP A 253 -15.34 9.80 -5.15
N CYS A 254 -15.60 8.49 -5.19
CA CYS A 254 -14.65 7.48 -4.73
C CYS A 254 -13.31 7.54 -5.49
N GLU A 255 -13.35 7.84 -6.79
CA GLU A 255 -12.12 7.85 -7.59
C GLU A 255 -11.20 8.96 -7.09
N THR A 256 -11.74 10.15 -6.90
CA THR A 256 -11.00 11.31 -6.36
C THR A 256 -10.60 11.11 -4.90
N MET A 257 -11.45 10.46 -4.09
CA MET A 257 -11.15 10.21 -2.67
C MET A 257 -9.89 9.38 -2.48
N PHE A 258 -9.72 8.32 -3.29
CA PHE A 258 -8.65 7.35 -3.14
C PHE A 258 -7.47 7.57 -4.10
N ASN A 259 -7.63 8.43 -5.13
CA ASN A 259 -6.64 8.55 -6.18
C ASN A 259 -6.46 10.00 -6.63
N PRO A 260 -5.23 10.52 -6.76
CA PRO A 260 -4.99 11.84 -7.32
C PRO A 260 -5.38 11.86 -8.81
N MET A 261 -6.27 12.79 -9.19
CA MET A 261 -6.80 12.88 -10.55
C MET A 261 -6.01 13.83 -11.45
N GLY A 262 -5.21 14.73 -10.87
CA GLY A 262 -4.33 15.62 -11.60
C GLY A 262 -2.90 15.08 -11.72
N SER A 263 -2.24 15.32 -12.87
CA SER A 263 -0.88 14.82 -13.14
C SER A 263 0.14 15.21 -12.07
N SER A 264 0.12 16.46 -11.61
CA SER A 264 1.04 16.93 -10.55
C SER A 264 0.84 16.18 -9.22
N GLY A 265 -0.40 15.99 -8.78
CA GLY A 265 -0.71 15.24 -7.56
C GLY A 265 -0.31 13.77 -7.67
N TYR A 266 -0.55 13.16 -8.83
CA TYR A 266 -0.14 11.79 -9.13
C TYR A 266 1.39 11.63 -9.06
N GLU A 267 2.13 12.48 -9.79
CA GLU A 267 3.59 12.40 -9.83
C GLU A 267 4.22 12.63 -8.46
N GLN A 268 3.73 13.62 -7.71
CA GLN A 268 4.19 13.90 -6.35
C GLN A 268 3.93 12.72 -5.41
N THR A 269 2.73 12.13 -5.46
CA THR A 269 2.38 10.98 -4.64
C THR A 269 3.27 9.78 -4.96
N VAL A 270 3.43 9.45 -6.23
CA VAL A 270 4.30 8.34 -6.66
C VAL A 270 5.76 8.59 -6.25
N LEU A 271 6.29 9.79 -6.48
CA LEU A 271 7.67 10.13 -6.13
C LEU A 271 7.93 10.04 -4.62
N MET A 272 7.02 10.61 -3.82
CA MET A 272 7.12 10.63 -2.36
C MET A 272 7.15 9.22 -1.78
N TRP A 273 6.14 8.40 -2.09
CA TRP A 273 6.02 7.07 -1.50
C TRP A 273 7.03 6.06 -2.03
N ARG A 274 7.40 6.16 -3.31
CA ARG A 274 8.55 5.43 -3.84
C ARG A 274 9.83 5.75 -3.06
N THR A 275 10.07 7.02 -2.74
CA THR A 275 11.23 7.45 -1.95
C THR A 275 11.19 6.88 -0.54
N ILE A 276 10.03 6.93 0.13
CA ILE A 276 9.83 6.36 1.48
C ILE A 276 10.11 4.85 1.48
N LEU A 277 9.52 4.10 0.54
CA LEU A 277 9.70 2.66 0.43
C LEU A 277 11.17 2.28 0.19
N LEU A 278 11.84 2.92 -0.76
CA LEU A 278 13.26 2.65 -1.03
C LEU A 278 14.15 3.04 0.15
N ARG A 279 13.86 4.16 0.83
CA ARG A 279 14.60 4.55 2.03
C ARG A 279 14.40 3.55 3.17
N SER A 280 13.22 2.93 3.28
CA SER A 280 12.94 1.91 4.29
C SER A 280 13.88 0.71 4.22
N LEU A 281 14.42 0.39 3.05
CA LEU A 281 15.40 -0.70 2.87
C LEU A 281 16.75 -0.42 3.53
N HIS A 282 17.08 0.83 3.81
CA HIS A 282 18.35 1.22 4.43
C HIS A 282 18.28 1.37 5.96
N ILE A 283 17.08 1.25 6.54
CA ILE A 283 16.82 1.45 7.98
C ILE A 283 16.29 0.14 8.56
N ILE A 284 17.19 -0.80 8.80
CA ILE A 284 16.90 -2.09 9.47
C ILE A 284 17.92 -2.30 10.59
#